data_853cc859bbf20ab0bd883d242b80b16e
#
_entry.id   853cc859bbf20ab0bd883d242b80b16e
#
_cell.length_a   1.000
_cell.length_b   1.000
_cell.length_c   1.000
_cell.angle_alpha   90.00
_cell.angle_beta   90.00
_cell.angle_gamma   90.00
#
_symmetry.space_group_name_H-M   'P 1'
#
loop_
_entity.id
_entity.type
_entity.pdbx_description
1 polymer ?
#
loop_
_entity_poly.entity_id
_entity_poly.type
_entity_poly.pdbx_seq_one_letter_code
_entity_poly.pdbx_strand_id
1 'polypeptide(L)'
;MSDSTPSTPIPAARPTGDEPVLRTHVYDGIQEFDQRLPNWWLMTFYFAIVWFVLYWTLYYQGGFFSNDHDRVTTELKAIQDVKNKELEKMLATLDNKVLWTWSQDAVIKNEGQAIYTRICSACHAADLSAKLGGAPLPGLALNDQEWKYGNQPMDVFRMVSKGSPDKTQAIQMPPWEAVLSPSEIAKVSAFVMSYHTPPVAAN
;
A
#
# COMPACT_ATOMS: atom_id res chain seq x y z
N MET A 1 27.32 -16.22 -71.46
CA MET A 1 27.50 -14.79 -71.84
C MET A 1 26.12 -14.17 -71.78
N SER A 2 25.76 -13.60 -70.70
CA SER A 2 24.47 -12.91 -70.53
C SER A 2 24.79 -11.43 -70.42
N ASP A 3 24.37 -10.73 -71.45
CA ASP A 3 24.57 -9.32 -71.67
C ASP A 3 23.59 -8.55 -70.77
N SER A 4 24.08 -7.99 -69.68
CA SER A 4 23.33 -7.10 -68.79
C SER A 4 23.54 -5.65 -69.16
N THR A 5 22.73 -5.18 -70.08
CA THR A 5 22.66 -3.77 -70.46
C THR A 5 22.19 -2.97 -69.23
N PRO A 6 22.95 -1.96 -68.77
CA PRO A 6 22.48 -1.08 -67.71
C PRO A 6 21.33 -0.20 -68.22
N SER A 7 20.14 -0.38 -67.65
CA SER A 7 19.00 0.48 -67.93
C SER A 7 19.28 1.91 -67.45
N THR A 8 19.40 2.82 -68.42
CA THR A 8 19.50 4.26 -68.15
C THR A 8 18.29 4.74 -67.33
N PRO A 9 18.49 5.46 -66.24
CA PRO A 9 17.37 5.99 -65.47
C PRO A 9 16.56 6.98 -66.33
N ILE A 10 15.30 6.69 -66.55
CA ILE A 10 14.37 7.64 -67.19
C ILE A 10 14.30 8.88 -66.29
N PRO A 11 14.57 10.10 -66.79
CA PRO A 11 14.41 11.30 -65.99
C PRO A 11 12.94 11.42 -65.62
N ALA A 12 12.69 11.41 -64.29
CA ALA A 12 11.34 11.60 -63.77
C ALA A 12 10.79 12.95 -64.29
N ALA A 13 9.70 12.89 -65.03
CA ALA A 13 8.98 14.07 -65.47
C ALA A 13 8.64 14.92 -64.23
N ARG A 14 8.94 16.20 -64.31
CA ARG A 14 8.63 17.17 -63.21
C ARG A 14 7.12 17.20 -63.06
N PRO A 15 6.57 16.80 -61.88
CA PRO A 15 5.12 16.70 -61.70
C PRO A 15 4.49 18.08 -61.84
N THR A 16 3.46 18.17 -62.64
CA THR A 16 2.61 19.33 -62.77
C THR A 16 1.58 19.28 -61.64
N GLY A 17 1.83 20.05 -60.54
CA GLY A 17 0.83 20.41 -59.57
C GLY A 17 0.52 19.39 -58.54
N ASP A 18 -0.25 18.54 -58.28
CA ASP A 18 -0.64 17.77 -57.09
C ASP A 18 -0.39 16.25 -57.19
N GLU A 19 0.41 15.78 -58.15
CA GLU A 19 0.72 14.37 -58.22
C GLU A 19 1.73 13.95 -57.14
N PRO A 20 1.45 12.86 -56.40
CA PRO A 20 2.37 12.35 -55.38
C PRO A 20 3.67 11.86 -55.99
N VAL A 21 4.81 12.39 -55.52
CA VAL A 21 6.14 12.02 -55.98
C VAL A 21 6.69 10.90 -55.10
N LEU A 22 7.15 9.80 -55.69
CA LEU A 22 7.85 8.73 -54.97
C LEU A 22 9.21 9.23 -54.48
N ARG A 23 9.52 9.03 -53.23
CA ARG A 23 10.87 9.26 -52.67
C ARG A 23 11.86 8.26 -53.25
N THR A 24 13.10 8.69 -53.39
CA THR A 24 14.18 7.87 -53.92
C THR A 24 14.63 6.75 -52.98
N HIS A 25 14.24 6.81 -51.71
CA HIS A 25 14.60 5.83 -50.68
C HIS A 25 13.68 4.64 -50.74
N VAL A 26 14.25 3.45 -50.60
CA VAL A 26 13.52 2.19 -50.50
C VAL A 26 13.92 1.55 -49.16
N TYR A 27 12.97 1.36 -48.28
CA TYR A 27 13.15 0.64 -47.01
C TYR A 27 12.46 -0.72 -47.14
N ASP A 28 13.21 -1.81 -47.05
CA ASP A 28 12.69 -3.18 -47.12
C ASP A 28 11.75 -3.44 -48.31
N GLY A 29 12.04 -2.81 -49.45
CA GLY A 29 11.23 -2.95 -50.69
C GLY A 29 10.00 -2.02 -50.74
N ILE A 30 9.81 -1.16 -49.75
CA ILE A 30 8.69 -0.21 -49.72
C ILE A 30 9.18 1.19 -50.04
N GLN A 31 8.52 1.83 -50.99
CA GLN A 31 8.75 3.25 -51.32
C GLN A 31 7.61 4.11 -50.80
N GLU A 32 7.95 5.27 -50.28
CA GLU A 32 7.01 6.23 -49.75
C GLU A 32 6.75 7.35 -50.74
N PHE A 33 5.51 7.87 -50.74
CA PHE A 33 5.16 9.07 -51.47
C PHE A 33 5.49 10.33 -50.67
N ASP A 34 6.10 11.31 -51.32
CA ASP A 34 6.33 12.64 -50.76
C ASP A 34 5.06 13.49 -50.91
N GLN A 35 4.18 13.42 -49.93
CA GLN A 35 2.94 14.17 -49.91
C GLN A 35 2.92 15.21 -48.79
N ARG A 36 2.43 16.40 -49.11
CA ARG A 36 2.20 17.43 -48.11
C ARG A 36 1.05 17.02 -47.20
N LEU A 37 1.22 17.24 -45.89
CA LEU A 37 0.13 17.02 -44.95
C LEU A 37 -1.03 17.99 -45.26
N PRO A 38 -2.28 17.52 -45.20
CA PRO A 38 -3.44 18.37 -45.40
C PRO A 38 -3.48 19.52 -44.40
N ASN A 39 -3.86 20.71 -44.83
CA ASN A 39 -3.91 21.89 -43.96
C ASN A 39 -4.87 21.72 -42.78
N TRP A 40 -5.97 21.00 -42.97
CA TRP A 40 -6.90 20.69 -41.87
C TRP A 40 -6.23 19.84 -40.78
N TRP A 41 -5.38 18.89 -41.16
CA TRP A 41 -4.64 18.05 -40.24
C TRP A 41 -3.61 18.88 -39.45
N LEU A 42 -2.86 19.74 -40.11
CA LEU A 42 -1.91 20.66 -39.46
C LEU A 42 -2.61 21.60 -38.48
N MET A 43 -3.80 22.12 -38.86
CA MET A 43 -4.60 22.98 -38.00
C MET A 43 -5.02 22.23 -36.72
N THR A 44 -5.55 21.02 -36.83
CA THR A 44 -5.94 20.21 -35.67
C THR A 44 -4.77 19.85 -34.79
N PHE A 45 -3.62 19.54 -35.39
CA PHE A 45 -2.38 19.24 -34.67
C PHE A 45 -1.87 20.42 -33.86
N TYR A 46 -1.77 21.60 -34.45
CA TYR A 46 -1.36 22.82 -33.71
C TYR A 46 -2.39 23.23 -32.67
N PHE A 47 -3.66 23.10 -32.95
CA PHE A 47 -4.71 23.34 -31.96
C PHE A 47 -4.57 22.40 -30.76
N ALA A 48 -4.30 21.12 -30.98
CA ALA A 48 -4.11 20.15 -29.91
C ALA A 48 -2.86 20.49 -29.04
N ILE A 49 -1.78 20.97 -29.67
CA ILE A 49 -0.57 21.40 -28.92
C ILE A 49 -0.91 22.61 -28.04
N VAL A 50 -1.53 23.63 -28.61
CA VAL A 50 -1.91 24.85 -27.86
C VAL A 50 -2.87 24.50 -26.73
N TRP A 51 -3.87 23.65 -27.01
CA TRP A 51 -4.82 23.18 -26.01
C TRP A 51 -4.14 22.40 -24.90
N PHE A 52 -3.22 21.50 -25.24
CA PHE A 52 -2.45 20.74 -24.26
C PHE A 52 -1.66 21.67 -23.31
N VAL A 53 -0.92 22.63 -23.86
CA VAL A 53 -0.12 23.57 -23.06
C VAL A 53 -1.04 24.41 -22.15
N LEU A 54 -2.15 24.91 -22.69
CA LEU A 54 -3.12 25.71 -21.93
C LEU A 54 -3.76 24.87 -20.80
N TYR A 55 -4.23 23.68 -21.14
CA TYR A 55 -4.81 22.75 -20.17
C TYR A 55 -3.81 22.36 -19.07
N TRP A 56 -2.58 22.00 -19.46
CA TRP A 56 -1.51 21.67 -18.54
C TRP A 56 -1.23 22.81 -17.56
N THR A 57 -1.08 24.01 -18.08
CA THR A 57 -0.77 25.20 -17.27
C THR A 57 -1.92 25.53 -16.32
N LEU A 58 -3.16 25.51 -16.78
CA LEU A 58 -4.33 25.80 -15.94
C LEU A 58 -4.56 24.71 -14.89
N TYR A 59 -4.36 23.44 -15.25
CA TYR A 59 -4.62 22.31 -14.37
C TYR A 59 -3.54 22.16 -13.29
N TYR A 60 -2.25 22.22 -13.68
CA TYR A 60 -1.16 21.95 -12.74
C TYR A 60 -0.56 23.20 -12.08
N GLN A 61 -0.58 24.34 -12.74
CA GLN A 61 0.06 25.56 -12.25
C GLN A 61 -0.94 26.65 -11.84
N GLY A 62 -2.11 26.67 -12.44
CA GLY A 62 -3.10 27.73 -12.21
C GLY A 62 -3.86 27.62 -10.88
N GLY A 63 -3.80 26.48 -10.19
CA GLY A 63 -4.54 26.25 -8.93
C GLY A 63 -6.07 26.36 -9.04
N PHE A 64 -6.61 26.46 -10.27
CA PHE A 64 -8.05 26.58 -10.51
C PHE A 64 -8.81 25.26 -10.31
N PHE A 65 -8.09 24.16 -10.36
CA PHE A 65 -8.67 22.83 -10.18
C PHE A 65 -7.93 22.10 -9.07
N SER A 66 -8.67 21.47 -8.15
CA SER A 66 -8.09 20.55 -7.18
C SER A 66 -7.55 19.33 -7.92
N ASN A 67 -6.28 19.03 -7.77
CA ASN A 67 -5.68 17.83 -8.33
C ASN A 67 -6.31 16.58 -7.72
N ASP A 68 -6.42 15.50 -8.48
CA ASP A 68 -6.94 14.23 -7.98
C ASP A 68 -6.19 13.74 -6.74
N HIS A 69 -4.89 14.03 -6.66
CA HIS A 69 -4.08 13.75 -5.49
C HIS A 69 -4.57 14.52 -4.24
N ASP A 70 -4.89 15.80 -4.36
CA ASP A 70 -5.37 16.62 -3.24
C ASP A 70 -6.77 16.19 -2.79
N ARG A 71 -7.64 15.81 -3.72
CA ARG A 71 -8.96 15.26 -3.40
C ARG A 71 -8.84 13.96 -2.64
N VAL A 72 -8.06 12.99 -3.15
CA VAL A 72 -7.83 11.70 -2.51
C VAL A 72 -7.20 11.88 -1.13
N THR A 73 -6.20 12.74 -0.99
CA THR A 73 -5.57 13.00 0.33
C THR A 73 -6.54 13.64 1.31
N THR A 74 -7.42 14.52 0.87
CA THR A 74 -8.44 15.15 1.72
C THR A 74 -9.49 14.13 2.16
N GLU A 75 -9.97 13.29 1.25
CA GLU A 75 -10.93 12.22 1.57
C GLU A 75 -10.31 11.17 2.52
N LEU A 76 -9.07 10.78 2.27
CA LEU A 76 -8.34 9.86 3.16
C LEU A 76 -8.17 10.45 4.57
N LYS A 77 -7.83 11.74 4.70
CA LYS A 77 -7.77 12.41 6.00
C LYS A 77 -9.11 12.42 6.70
N ALA A 78 -10.20 12.75 5.99
CA ALA A 78 -11.54 12.74 6.57
C ALA A 78 -11.94 11.36 7.10
N ILE A 79 -11.67 10.29 6.34
CA ILE A 79 -11.90 8.91 6.78
C ILE A 79 -11.03 8.57 8.00
N GLN A 80 -9.76 8.97 7.99
CA GLN A 80 -8.84 8.73 9.10
C GLN A 80 -9.30 9.45 10.38
N ASP A 81 -9.76 10.69 10.26
CA ASP A 81 -10.26 11.46 11.40
C ASP A 81 -11.52 10.84 12.01
N VAL A 82 -12.44 10.32 11.19
CA VAL A 82 -13.62 9.59 11.68
C VAL A 82 -13.18 8.31 12.42
N LYS A 83 -12.28 7.54 11.83
CA LYS A 83 -11.73 6.33 12.47
C LYS A 83 -11.01 6.63 13.77
N ASN A 84 -10.21 7.68 13.81
CA ASN A 84 -9.50 8.09 15.03
C ASN A 84 -10.48 8.48 16.15
N LYS A 85 -11.54 9.23 15.83
CA LYS A 85 -12.58 9.61 16.82
C LYS A 85 -13.35 8.40 17.35
N GLU A 86 -13.71 7.45 16.48
CA GLU A 86 -14.35 6.21 16.92
C GLU A 86 -13.43 5.38 17.81
N LEU A 87 -12.14 5.33 17.42
CA LEU A 87 -11.11 4.64 18.15
C LEU A 87 -10.88 5.26 19.53
N GLU A 88 -10.77 6.60 19.64
CA GLU A 88 -10.67 7.30 20.92
C GLU A 88 -11.85 7.00 21.84
N LYS A 89 -13.07 6.99 21.30
CA LYS A 89 -14.27 6.60 22.05
C LYS A 89 -14.19 5.17 22.55
N MET A 90 -13.75 4.24 21.70
CA MET A 90 -13.58 2.84 22.07
C MET A 90 -12.52 2.68 23.16
N LEU A 91 -11.36 3.34 22.99
CA LEU A 91 -10.26 3.27 23.99
C LEU A 91 -10.64 3.90 25.34
N ALA A 92 -11.48 4.93 25.34
CA ALA A 92 -11.99 5.53 26.58
C ALA A 92 -12.87 4.57 27.39
N THR A 93 -13.46 3.56 26.72
CA THR A 93 -14.30 2.53 27.35
C THR A 93 -13.58 1.19 27.49
N LEU A 94 -12.33 1.08 27.00
CA LEU A 94 -11.59 -0.17 27.04
C LEU A 94 -11.06 -0.43 28.44
N ASP A 95 -11.53 -1.51 29.04
CA ASP A 95 -11.11 -1.98 30.36
C ASP A 95 -10.81 -3.49 30.35
N ASN A 96 -10.42 -4.01 31.49
CA ASN A 96 -10.14 -5.44 31.63
C ASN A 96 -11.35 -6.31 31.30
N LYS A 97 -12.57 -5.86 31.61
CA LYS A 97 -13.80 -6.61 31.41
C LYS A 97 -14.14 -6.65 29.91
N VAL A 98 -14.04 -5.51 29.22
CA VAL A 98 -14.29 -5.42 27.78
C VAL A 98 -13.29 -6.29 27.00
N LEU A 99 -11.99 -6.18 27.28
CA LEU A 99 -10.97 -7.01 26.64
C LEU A 99 -11.15 -8.49 26.94
N TRP A 100 -11.54 -8.83 28.16
CA TRP A 100 -11.86 -10.21 28.50
C TRP A 100 -13.08 -10.71 27.72
N THR A 101 -14.13 -9.91 27.61
CA THR A 101 -15.31 -10.27 26.79
C THR A 101 -14.90 -10.49 25.33
N TRP A 102 -14.03 -9.65 24.79
CA TRP A 102 -13.50 -9.79 23.44
C TRP A 102 -12.68 -11.07 23.24
N SER A 103 -11.98 -11.55 24.27
CA SER A 103 -11.26 -12.82 24.20
C SER A 103 -12.17 -14.04 24.05
N GLN A 104 -13.44 -13.92 24.37
CA GLN A 104 -14.46 -14.96 24.23
C GLN A 104 -15.23 -14.85 22.89
N ASP A 105 -15.12 -13.72 22.19
CA ASP A 105 -15.76 -13.52 20.88
C ASP A 105 -14.95 -14.18 19.76
N ALA A 106 -15.59 -15.09 19.02
CA ALA A 106 -14.92 -15.86 17.97
C ALA A 106 -14.44 -15.00 16.80
N VAL A 107 -15.17 -13.92 16.46
CA VAL A 107 -14.81 -13.03 15.35
C VAL A 107 -13.58 -12.22 15.72
N ILE A 108 -13.61 -11.57 16.89
CA ILE A 108 -12.50 -10.74 17.40
C ILE A 108 -11.25 -11.60 17.59
N LYS A 109 -11.41 -12.82 18.12
CA LYS A 109 -10.32 -13.78 18.30
C LYS A 109 -9.66 -14.15 16.96
N ASN A 110 -10.44 -14.45 15.93
CA ASN A 110 -9.90 -14.79 14.61
C ASN A 110 -9.15 -13.60 13.98
N GLU A 111 -9.68 -12.38 14.12
CA GLU A 111 -8.99 -11.17 13.65
C GLU A 111 -7.69 -10.94 14.43
N GLY A 112 -7.71 -11.11 15.75
CA GLY A 112 -6.52 -11.06 16.62
C GLY A 112 -5.49 -12.11 16.25
N GLN A 113 -5.92 -13.33 15.94
CA GLN A 113 -5.04 -14.41 15.48
C GLN A 113 -4.35 -14.09 14.16
N ALA A 114 -5.06 -13.48 13.22
CA ALA A 114 -4.47 -13.07 11.94
C ALA A 114 -3.35 -12.02 12.15
N ILE A 115 -3.57 -11.05 13.05
CA ILE A 115 -2.56 -10.06 13.43
C ILE A 115 -1.38 -10.74 14.13
N TYR A 116 -1.65 -11.61 15.11
CA TYR A 116 -0.65 -12.36 15.85
C TYR A 116 0.26 -13.17 14.92
N THR A 117 -0.32 -13.93 14.02
CA THR A 117 0.42 -14.78 13.07
C THR A 117 1.33 -13.96 12.18
N ARG A 118 0.89 -12.79 11.77
CA ARG A 118 1.66 -11.91 10.87
C ARG A 118 2.84 -11.23 11.57
N ILE A 119 2.71 -10.88 12.85
CA ILE A 119 3.64 -9.96 13.52
C ILE A 119 4.30 -10.60 14.74
N CYS A 120 3.53 -11.26 15.61
CA CYS A 120 3.99 -11.70 16.91
C CYS A 120 4.65 -13.09 16.89
N SER A 121 4.20 -13.94 15.95
CA SER A 121 4.64 -15.35 15.88
C SER A 121 6.14 -15.52 15.63
N ALA A 122 6.81 -14.53 15.05
CA ALA A 122 8.26 -14.56 14.83
C ALA A 122 9.06 -14.68 16.14
N CYS A 123 8.54 -14.11 17.25
CA CYS A 123 9.18 -14.14 18.55
C CYS A 123 8.48 -15.05 19.54
N HIS A 124 7.15 -15.20 19.44
CA HIS A 124 6.35 -15.95 20.41
C HIS A 124 5.88 -17.32 19.89
N ALA A 125 6.31 -17.74 18.69
CA ALA A 125 5.86 -18.90 17.93
C ALA A 125 4.35 -18.85 17.54
N ALA A 126 3.96 -19.65 16.57
CA ALA A 126 2.56 -19.68 16.10
C ALA A 126 1.61 -20.30 17.13
N ASP A 127 2.12 -21.18 17.99
CA ASP A 127 1.43 -21.86 19.07
C ASP A 127 1.56 -21.16 20.44
N LEU A 128 2.08 -19.95 20.47
CA LEU A 128 2.31 -19.13 21.66
C LEU A 128 3.36 -19.72 22.64
N SER A 129 4.06 -20.79 22.28
CA SER A 129 5.03 -21.48 23.17
C SER A 129 6.39 -20.80 23.25
N ALA A 130 6.66 -19.81 22.40
CA ALA A 130 7.98 -19.19 22.20
C ALA A 130 9.10 -20.22 21.87
N LYS A 131 8.73 -21.32 21.19
CA LYS A 131 9.67 -22.37 20.76
C LYS A 131 9.45 -22.71 19.29
N LEU A 132 10.52 -22.96 18.56
CA LEU A 132 10.48 -23.44 17.19
C LEU A 132 11.35 -24.70 17.06
N GLY A 133 10.74 -25.85 16.75
CA GLY A 133 11.48 -27.11 16.67
C GLY A 133 12.21 -27.49 17.96
N GLY A 134 11.70 -27.07 19.12
CA GLY A 134 12.31 -27.29 20.43
C GLY A 134 13.33 -26.23 20.87
N ALA A 135 13.80 -25.35 19.95
CA ALA A 135 14.69 -24.24 20.29
C ALA A 135 13.90 -23.02 20.82
N PRO A 136 14.38 -22.32 21.85
CA PRO A 136 13.70 -21.14 22.37
C PRO A 136 13.78 -19.97 21.38
N LEU A 137 12.68 -19.23 21.24
CA LEU A 137 12.61 -17.96 20.53
C LEU A 137 12.83 -16.78 21.49
N PRO A 138 13.06 -15.56 20.97
CA PRO A 138 13.33 -14.38 21.81
C PRO A 138 12.17 -13.98 22.73
N GLY A 139 10.92 -14.29 22.37
CA GLY A 139 9.73 -13.97 23.15
C GLY A 139 9.56 -14.87 24.38
N LEU A 140 8.70 -14.45 25.29
CA LEU A 140 8.19 -15.28 26.36
C LEU A 140 7.06 -16.17 25.84
N ALA A 141 6.84 -17.35 26.46
CA ALA A 141 5.65 -18.13 26.20
C ALA A 141 4.39 -17.33 26.60
N LEU A 142 3.33 -17.48 25.81
CA LEU A 142 2.06 -16.80 26.01
C LEU A 142 0.88 -17.79 26.14
N ASN A 143 1.17 -19.07 26.23
CA ASN A 143 0.20 -20.16 26.42
C ASN A 143 0.31 -20.84 27.79
N ASP A 144 1.23 -20.35 28.64
CA ASP A 144 1.34 -20.75 30.03
C ASP A 144 0.60 -19.73 30.94
N GLN A 145 0.55 -20.02 32.22
CA GLN A 145 -0.11 -19.13 33.19
C GLN A 145 0.90 -18.22 33.92
N GLU A 146 2.15 -18.17 33.45
CA GLU A 146 3.20 -17.38 34.04
C GLU A 146 3.28 -16.00 33.41
N TRP A 147 3.13 -14.95 34.22
CA TRP A 147 3.12 -13.57 33.77
C TRP A 147 4.24 -12.76 34.42
N LYS A 148 5.09 -12.17 33.59
CA LYS A 148 6.21 -11.36 34.07
C LYS A 148 5.81 -9.93 34.37
N TYR A 149 4.84 -9.37 33.62
CA TYR A 149 4.51 -7.95 33.62
C TYR A 149 3.03 -7.65 33.89
N GLY A 150 2.37 -8.54 34.59
CA GLY A 150 0.95 -8.42 34.91
C GLY A 150 0.08 -9.35 34.06
N ASN A 151 -1.01 -9.82 34.66
CA ASN A 151 -1.91 -10.82 34.08
C ASN A 151 -3.29 -10.28 33.70
N GLN A 152 -3.50 -8.98 33.84
CA GLN A 152 -4.76 -8.35 33.45
C GLN A 152 -4.77 -8.10 31.94
N PRO A 153 -5.91 -8.17 31.26
CA PRO A 153 -6.03 -7.88 29.85
C PRO A 153 -5.44 -6.52 29.44
N MET A 154 -5.62 -5.51 30.28
CA MET A 154 -5.03 -4.18 30.06
C MET A 154 -3.52 -4.13 30.25
N ASP A 155 -2.93 -5.06 31.02
CA ASP A 155 -1.47 -5.15 31.13
C ASP A 155 -0.88 -5.70 29.84
N VAL A 156 -1.54 -6.72 29.26
CA VAL A 156 -1.17 -7.25 27.93
C VAL A 156 -1.32 -6.18 26.87
N PHE A 157 -2.42 -5.43 26.87
CA PHE A 157 -2.62 -4.30 25.95
C PHE A 157 -1.50 -3.26 26.05
N ARG A 158 -1.13 -2.85 27.28
CA ARG A 158 -0.03 -1.91 27.52
C ARG A 158 1.31 -2.47 27.07
N MET A 159 1.57 -3.77 27.32
CA MET A 159 2.78 -4.43 26.91
C MET A 159 2.93 -4.41 25.39
N VAL A 160 1.87 -4.73 24.65
CA VAL A 160 1.91 -4.67 23.18
C VAL A 160 2.06 -3.23 22.69
N SER A 161 1.34 -2.28 23.30
CA SER A 161 1.39 -0.87 22.90
C SER A 161 2.79 -0.27 23.14
N LYS A 162 3.28 -0.35 24.37
CA LYS A 162 4.48 0.38 24.86
C LYS A 162 5.77 -0.45 24.84
N GLY A 163 5.65 -1.75 24.63
CA GLY A 163 6.79 -2.67 24.72
C GLY A 163 7.23 -2.95 26.16
N SER A 164 8.37 -3.64 26.31
CA SER A 164 8.93 -4.00 27.62
C SER A 164 9.21 -2.77 28.48
N PRO A 165 8.72 -2.72 29.73
CA PRO A 165 8.97 -1.61 30.64
C PRO A 165 10.45 -1.57 31.09
N ASP A 166 11.07 -2.73 31.29
CA ASP A 166 12.45 -2.85 31.67
C ASP A 166 13.35 -2.79 30.44
N LYS A 167 14.07 -1.68 30.28
CA LYS A 167 15.00 -1.45 29.17
C LYS A 167 16.40 -2.00 29.40
N THR A 168 16.68 -2.62 30.54
CA THR A 168 17.99 -3.20 30.87
C THR A 168 18.14 -4.63 30.35
N GLN A 169 17.07 -5.26 29.94
CA GLN A 169 17.08 -6.63 29.43
C GLN A 169 17.68 -6.71 28.02
N ALA A 170 18.45 -7.77 27.77
CA ALA A 170 19.07 -8.00 26.47
C ALA A 170 18.04 -8.22 25.33
N ILE A 171 16.90 -8.82 25.67
CA ILE A 171 15.79 -9.04 24.74
C ILE A 171 14.59 -8.25 25.23
N GLN A 172 14.10 -7.35 24.41
CA GLN A 172 12.99 -6.47 24.72
C GLN A 172 11.90 -6.59 23.66
N MET A 173 10.65 -6.59 24.10
CA MET A 173 9.53 -6.43 23.19
C MET A 173 9.47 -4.96 22.72
N PRO A 174 9.49 -4.68 21.42
CA PRO A 174 9.37 -3.31 20.93
C PRO A 174 7.95 -2.77 21.12
N PRO A 175 7.76 -1.43 21.15
CA PRO A 175 6.44 -0.82 21.15
C PRO A 175 5.79 -0.97 19.77
N TRP A 176 4.57 -1.46 19.74
CA TRP A 176 3.83 -1.67 18.49
C TRP A 176 2.83 -0.57 18.15
N GLU A 177 2.64 0.43 19.02
CA GLU A 177 1.71 1.55 18.77
C GLU A 177 2.05 2.40 17.53
N ALA A 178 3.29 2.35 17.05
CA ALA A 178 3.70 3.01 15.83
C ALA A 178 3.29 2.25 14.54
N VAL A 179 3.00 0.95 14.65
CA VAL A 179 2.75 0.04 13.52
C VAL A 179 1.31 -0.46 13.51
N LEU A 180 0.77 -0.75 14.69
CA LEU A 180 -0.59 -1.25 14.90
C LEU A 180 -1.49 -0.16 15.42
N SER A 181 -2.70 -0.10 14.89
CA SER A 181 -3.75 0.73 15.47
C SER A 181 -4.13 0.19 16.85
N PRO A 182 -4.62 1.05 17.76
CA PRO A 182 -5.08 0.62 19.07
C PRO A 182 -6.17 -0.46 19.03
N SER A 183 -7.03 -0.45 17.99
CA SER A 183 -8.00 -1.53 17.77
C SER A 183 -7.32 -2.87 17.45
N GLU A 184 -6.28 -2.88 16.63
CA GLU A 184 -5.51 -4.09 16.35
C GLU A 184 -4.77 -4.59 17.59
N ILE A 185 -4.21 -3.69 18.38
CA ILE A 185 -3.58 -4.03 19.68
C ILE A 185 -4.61 -4.66 20.62
N ALA A 186 -5.81 -4.10 20.71
CA ALA A 186 -6.87 -4.67 21.54
C ALA A 186 -7.30 -6.08 21.08
N LYS A 187 -7.42 -6.29 19.76
CA LYS A 187 -7.78 -7.60 19.18
C LYS A 187 -6.69 -8.65 19.40
N VAL A 188 -5.42 -8.31 19.19
CA VAL A 188 -4.33 -9.25 19.44
C VAL A 188 -4.16 -9.53 20.93
N SER A 189 -4.39 -8.56 21.81
CA SER A 189 -4.40 -8.78 23.25
C SER A 189 -5.54 -9.71 23.67
N ALA A 190 -6.74 -9.51 23.13
CA ALA A 190 -7.87 -10.41 23.35
C ALA A 190 -7.58 -11.84 22.85
N PHE A 191 -6.91 -11.99 21.71
CA PHE A 191 -6.49 -13.31 21.22
C PHE A 191 -5.53 -14.00 22.19
N VAL A 192 -4.50 -13.32 22.68
CA VAL A 192 -3.58 -13.87 23.69
C VAL A 192 -4.34 -14.26 24.95
N MET A 193 -5.21 -13.38 25.45
CA MET A 193 -6.02 -13.64 26.64
C MET A 193 -6.98 -14.84 26.47
N SER A 194 -7.35 -15.21 25.26
CA SER A 194 -8.22 -16.37 25.01
C SER A 194 -7.59 -17.73 25.38
N TYR A 195 -6.28 -17.78 25.61
CA TYR A 195 -5.55 -18.95 26.06
C TYR A 195 -5.41 -19.02 27.59
N HIS A 196 -5.95 -18.04 28.31
CA HIS A 196 -5.80 -17.92 29.74
C HIS A 196 -7.13 -18.04 30.47
N THR A 197 -7.07 -18.32 31.77
CA THR A 197 -8.23 -18.28 32.66
C THR A 197 -8.60 -16.83 32.99
N PRO A 198 -9.88 -16.56 33.35
CA PRO A 198 -10.28 -15.23 33.76
C PRO A 198 -9.38 -14.72 34.87
N PRO A 199 -8.82 -13.48 34.74
CA PRO A 199 -8.05 -12.91 35.83
C PRO A 199 -8.97 -12.75 37.04
N VAL A 200 -8.46 -13.17 38.18
CA VAL A 200 -9.19 -12.96 39.45
C VAL A 200 -9.39 -11.44 39.61
N ALA A 201 -10.65 -11.02 39.71
CA ALA A 201 -10.97 -9.61 39.92
C ALA A 201 -10.18 -9.11 41.12
N ALA A 202 -9.30 -8.14 40.91
CA ALA A 202 -8.69 -7.42 41.99
C ALA A 202 -9.83 -6.62 42.69
N ASN A 203 -10.22 -7.04 43.88
CA ASN A 203 -11.15 -6.33 44.75
C ASN A 203 -10.57 -4.96 45.09
#